data_6da9744801592b4ab78ab285e8e0b0f8
#
_entry.id   6da9744801592b4ab78ab285e8e0b0f8
#
_cell.length_a   1.000
_cell.length_b   1.000
_cell.length_c   1.000
_cell.angle_alpha   90.00
_cell.angle_beta   90.00
_cell.angle_gamma   90.00
#
_symmetry.space_group_name_H-M   'P 1'
#
loop_
_entity.id
_entity.type
_entity.pdbx_description
1 polymer ?
#
loop_
_entity_poly.entity_id
_entity_poly.type
_entity_poly.pdbx_seq_one_letter_code
_entity_poly.pdbx_strand_id
1 'polypeptide(L)'
;MATTRMGRWLILLTVCGCGMPSLEEQTQKSPSSIIGKKTQEIGQFDPNSGSKVSDGKINATDPATAALSAYGPMLEKISTSYIEAALNLFKANEDRYPNDYDEFMEKIIKDNRIQLPVLPGGKRYQYDVENHKLVVVDAVVKVNP
;
A
#
# COMPACT_ATOMS: atom_id res chain seq x y z
N MET A 1 -18.37 86.40 12.86
CA MET A 1 -17.75 85.60 11.79
C MET A 1 -17.02 84.47 12.46
N ALA A 2 -17.64 83.29 12.49
CA ALA A 2 -17.13 82.16 13.20
C ALA A 2 -16.87 81.03 12.14
N THR A 3 -15.64 80.64 11.96
CA THR A 3 -15.25 79.56 11.09
C THR A 3 -14.92 78.32 11.93
N THR A 4 -15.85 77.34 11.90
CA THR A 4 -15.75 76.07 12.59
C THR A 4 -14.82 75.14 11.79
N ARG A 5 -13.68 74.73 12.35
CA ARG A 5 -12.80 73.74 11.83
C ARG A 5 -13.25 72.38 12.33
N MET A 6 -13.87 71.61 11.45
CA MET A 6 -14.19 70.17 11.67
C MET A 6 -12.94 69.35 11.60
N GLY A 7 -12.51 68.78 12.75
CA GLY A 7 -11.44 67.83 12.84
C GLY A 7 -11.86 66.45 12.28
N ARG A 8 -11.18 66.00 11.22
CA ARG A 8 -11.33 64.63 10.70
C ARG A 8 -10.54 63.64 11.58
N TRP A 9 -11.27 62.92 12.39
CA TRP A 9 -10.71 61.77 13.08
C TRP A 9 -10.54 60.62 12.08
N LEU A 10 -9.31 60.30 11.72
CA LEU A 10 -8.94 59.13 10.98
C LEU A 10 -8.80 57.98 11.98
N ILE A 11 -9.80 57.10 12.02
CA ILE A 11 -9.73 55.84 12.75
C ILE A 11 -8.92 54.89 11.91
N LEU A 12 -7.65 54.65 12.29
CA LEU A 12 -6.83 53.57 11.77
C LEU A 12 -7.34 52.25 12.39
N LEU A 13 -8.12 51.52 11.61
CA LEU A 13 -8.42 50.12 11.90
C LEU A 13 -7.18 49.28 11.54
N THR A 14 -6.37 48.99 12.56
CA THR A 14 -5.34 47.93 12.46
C THR A 14 -6.03 46.58 12.42
N VAL A 15 -6.21 46.06 11.21
CA VAL A 15 -6.61 44.66 11.01
C VAL A 15 -5.40 43.79 11.38
N CYS A 16 -5.45 43.22 12.60
CA CYS A 16 -4.52 42.18 13.02
C CYS A 16 -4.88 40.90 12.24
N GLY A 17 -4.28 40.72 11.05
CA GLY A 17 -4.39 39.52 10.28
C GLY A 17 -3.63 38.42 11.00
N CYS A 18 -4.33 37.57 11.78
CA CYS A 18 -3.80 36.25 12.12
C CYS A 18 -3.57 35.49 10.81
N GLY A 19 -2.30 35.41 10.39
CA GLY A 19 -1.91 34.55 9.31
C GLY A 19 -2.20 33.09 9.68
N MET A 20 -3.36 32.58 9.25
CA MET A 20 -3.57 31.13 9.24
C MET A 20 -2.63 30.57 8.19
N PRO A 21 -1.75 29.63 8.56
CA PRO A 21 -0.95 28.93 7.56
C PRO A 21 -1.90 28.27 6.55
N SER A 22 -1.63 28.45 5.26
CA SER A 22 -2.47 27.88 4.22
C SER A 22 -2.49 26.36 4.37
N LEU A 23 -3.62 25.73 4.07
CA LEU A 23 -3.77 24.27 4.10
C LEU A 23 -2.75 23.53 3.20
N GLU A 24 -2.14 24.24 2.26
CA GLU A 24 -1.08 23.72 1.39
C GLU A 24 0.26 23.52 2.12
N GLU A 25 0.54 24.33 3.17
CA GLU A 25 1.79 24.20 3.92
C GLU A 25 1.73 23.06 4.95
N GLN A 26 0.53 22.57 5.28
CA GLN A 26 0.34 21.39 6.14
C GLN A 26 0.36 20.06 5.37
N THR A 27 0.53 20.09 4.05
CA THR A 27 0.84 18.88 3.29
C THR A 27 2.29 18.51 3.57
N GLN A 28 2.58 18.18 4.80
CA GLN A 28 3.79 17.50 5.21
C GLN A 28 3.93 16.30 4.29
N LYS A 29 4.97 16.30 3.44
CA LYS A 29 5.32 15.22 2.53
C LYS A 29 5.36 13.92 3.33
N SER A 30 4.22 13.24 3.38
CA SER A 30 4.10 11.94 4.03
C SER A 30 5.21 11.05 3.50
N PRO A 31 5.96 10.37 4.36
CA PRO A 31 6.94 9.39 3.91
C PRO A 31 6.21 8.48 2.91
N SER A 32 6.74 8.36 1.71
CA SER A 32 6.11 7.80 0.49
C SER A 32 5.02 6.77 0.82
N SER A 33 3.77 7.23 0.95
CA SER A 33 2.65 6.35 1.28
C SER A 33 2.60 5.23 0.26
N ILE A 34 2.62 3.98 0.71
CA ILE A 34 2.40 2.81 -0.13
C ILE A 34 0.91 2.59 -0.41
N ILE A 35 0.02 3.32 0.30
CA ILE A 35 -1.42 3.22 0.13
C ILE A 35 -1.79 3.60 -1.31
N GLY A 36 -2.49 2.70 -1.98
CA GLY A 36 -2.91 2.87 -3.37
C GLY A 36 -1.83 2.59 -4.43
N LYS A 37 -0.57 2.34 -4.05
CA LYS A 37 0.44 1.86 -5.00
C LYS A 37 0.17 0.42 -5.39
N LYS A 38 0.42 0.11 -6.66
CA LYS A 38 0.23 -1.21 -7.24
C LYS A 38 1.54 -1.74 -7.81
N THR A 39 1.66 -3.05 -7.87
CA THR A 39 2.81 -3.75 -8.43
C THR A 39 2.38 -4.99 -9.22
N GLN A 40 3.21 -5.38 -10.18
CA GLN A 40 3.18 -6.68 -10.85
C GLN A 40 4.45 -7.48 -10.51
N GLU A 41 5.26 -6.98 -9.58
CA GLU A 41 6.46 -7.68 -9.14
C GLU A 41 6.08 -8.84 -8.21
N ILE A 42 6.12 -10.02 -8.76
CA ILE A 42 5.93 -11.28 -8.05
C ILE A 42 7.20 -12.08 -8.29
N GLY A 43 7.85 -12.57 -7.25
CA GLY A 43 9.01 -13.43 -7.38
C GLY A 43 8.62 -14.90 -7.49
N GLN A 44 9.56 -15.75 -7.89
CA GLN A 44 9.41 -17.20 -7.74
C GLN A 44 9.72 -17.60 -6.30
N PHE A 45 8.89 -18.44 -5.71
CA PHE A 45 9.11 -18.93 -4.35
C PHE A 45 10.18 -20.04 -4.37
N ASP A 46 11.16 -19.88 -3.47
CA ASP A 46 12.16 -20.90 -3.20
C ASP A 46 12.11 -21.25 -1.71
N PRO A 47 11.65 -22.45 -1.35
CA PRO A 47 11.56 -22.89 0.05
C PRO A 47 12.94 -22.92 0.76
N ASN A 48 14.04 -23.03 -0.01
CA ASN A 48 15.40 -23.06 0.54
C ASN A 48 16.02 -21.68 0.71
N SER A 49 15.35 -20.62 0.26
CA SER A 49 15.87 -19.23 0.34
C SER A 49 15.98 -18.69 1.77
N GLY A 50 15.45 -19.39 2.78
CA GLY A 50 15.37 -18.92 4.16
C GLY A 50 14.35 -17.80 4.36
N SER A 51 13.58 -17.44 3.35
CA SER A 51 12.54 -16.43 3.44
C SER A 51 11.38 -16.95 4.29
N LYS A 52 11.00 -16.18 5.30
CA LYS A 52 9.86 -16.54 6.15
C LYS A 52 8.55 -16.18 5.44
N VAL A 53 7.69 -17.16 5.27
CA VAL A 53 6.33 -16.94 4.79
C VAL A 53 5.54 -16.21 5.87
N SER A 54 4.83 -15.14 5.47
CA SER A 54 3.96 -14.38 6.37
C SER A 54 2.83 -15.27 6.88
N ASP A 55 2.57 -15.20 8.18
CA ASP A 55 1.45 -15.90 8.81
C ASP A 55 0.13 -15.11 8.74
N GLY A 56 0.17 -13.90 8.19
CA GLY A 56 -0.99 -13.03 8.01
C GLY A 56 -1.68 -12.62 9.33
N LYS A 57 -1.01 -12.78 10.48
CA LYS A 57 -1.60 -12.44 11.77
C LYS A 57 -1.60 -10.95 12.05
N ILE A 58 -2.66 -10.51 12.70
CA ILE A 58 -2.81 -9.14 13.19
C ILE A 58 -2.22 -9.08 14.59
N ASN A 59 -1.11 -8.36 14.74
CA ASN A 59 -0.45 -8.14 16.03
C ASN A 59 -0.82 -6.75 16.55
N ALA A 60 -2.08 -6.58 16.99
CA ALA A 60 -2.52 -5.35 17.61
C ALA A 60 -2.55 -5.51 19.13
N THR A 61 -1.91 -4.58 19.83
CA THR A 61 -1.88 -4.55 21.32
C THR A 61 -2.96 -3.64 21.89
N ASP A 62 -3.53 -2.76 21.07
CA ASP A 62 -4.59 -1.83 21.48
C ASP A 62 -5.57 -1.53 20.33
N PRO A 63 -6.81 -1.09 20.66
CA PRO A 63 -7.85 -0.80 19.66
C PRO A 63 -7.50 0.33 18.69
N ALA A 64 -6.67 1.28 19.09
CA ALA A 64 -6.33 2.43 18.24
C ALA A 64 -5.36 2.04 17.12
N THR A 65 -4.44 1.10 17.40
CA THR A 65 -3.48 0.58 16.42
C THR A 65 -4.01 -0.64 15.65
N ALA A 66 -5.11 -1.25 16.12
CA ALA A 66 -5.68 -2.45 15.53
C ALA A 66 -6.03 -2.29 14.04
N ALA A 67 -6.67 -1.17 13.67
CA ALA A 67 -7.05 -0.89 12.28
C ALA A 67 -5.82 -0.75 11.37
N LEU A 68 -4.77 -0.09 11.85
CA LEU A 68 -3.53 0.09 11.11
C LEU A 68 -2.75 -1.23 10.99
N SER A 69 -2.73 -2.03 12.05
CA SER A 69 -2.08 -3.34 12.10
C SER A 69 -2.78 -4.38 11.22
N ALA A 70 -4.09 -4.25 11.02
CA ALA A 70 -4.88 -5.14 10.16
C ALA A 70 -4.69 -4.87 8.66
N TYR A 71 -4.20 -3.68 8.29
CA TYR A 71 -4.10 -3.27 6.88
C TYR A 71 -3.21 -4.21 6.06
N GLY A 72 -2.01 -4.53 6.54
CA GLY A 72 -1.09 -5.45 5.86
C GLY A 72 -1.68 -6.85 5.65
N PRO A 73 -2.09 -7.55 6.73
CA PRO A 73 -2.73 -8.87 6.62
C PRO A 73 -3.99 -8.89 5.74
N MET A 74 -4.77 -7.81 5.75
CA MET A 74 -5.93 -7.68 4.88
C MET A 74 -5.53 -7.63 3.40
N LEU A 75 -4.50 -6.85 3.05
CA LEU A 75 -3.98 -6.79 1.69
C LEU A 75 -3.42 -8.15 1.23
N GLU A 76 -2.69 -8.85 2.11
CA GLU A 76 -2.19 -10.19 1.83
C GLU A 76 -3.34 -11.14 1.49
N LYS A 77 -4.37 -11.17 2.32
CA LYS A 77 -5.53 -12.05 2.13
C LYS A 77 -6.30 -11.72 0.84
N ILE A 78 -6.55 -10.45 0.56
CA ILE A 78 -7.24 -10.04 -0.68
C ILE A 78 -6.41 -10.45 -1.89
N SER A 79 -5.10 -10.20 -1.88
CA SER A 79 -4.22 -10.50 -3.00
C SER A 79 -4.11 -12.00 -3.25
N THR A 80 -3.95 -12.81 -2.21
CA THR A 80 -3.90 -14.27 -2.34
C THR A 80 -5.21 -14.85 -2.87
N SER A 81 -6.35 -14.40 -2.33
CA SER A 81 -7.67 -14.84 -2.81
C SER A 81 -7.93 -14.44 -4.26
N TYR A 82 -7.47 -13.25 -4.67
CA TYR A 82 -7.63 -12.78 -6.04
C TYR A 82 -6.82 -13.63 -7.04
N ILE A 83 -5.57 -13.94 -6.71
CA ILE A 83 -4.72 -14.81 -7.54
C ILE A 83 -5.25 -16.24 -7.55
N GLU A 84 -5.73 -16.76 -6.41
CA GLU A 84 -6.35 -18.07 -6.35
C GLU A 84 -7.57 -18.18 -7.27
N ALA A 85 -8.43 -17.16 -7.29
CA ALA A 85 -9.55 -17.11 -8.22
C ALA A 85 -9.10 -17.11 -9.69
N ALA A 86 -8.05 -16.36 -10.03
CA ALA A 86 -7.49 -16.33 -11.39
C ALA A 86 -6.87 -17.68 -11.79
N LEU A 87 -6.16 -18.33 -10.87
CA LEU A 87 -5.62 -19.68 -11.09
C LEU A 87 -6.72 -20.73 -11.28
N ASN A 88 -7.79 -20.66 -10.50
CA ASN A 88 -8.94 -21.56 -10.63
C ASN A 88 -9.67 -21.34 -11.98
N LEU A 89 -9.78 -20.10 -12.43
CA LEU A 89 -10.34 -19.79 -13.75
C LEU A 89 -9.47 -20.34 -14.88
N PHE A 90 -8.15 -20.18 -14.78
CA PHE A 90 -7.20 -20.76 -15.74
C PHE A 90 -7.33 -22.28 -15.77
N LYS A 91 -7.36 -22.92 -14.60
CA LYS A 91 -7.56 -24.38 -14.49
C LYS A 91 -8.88 -24.84 -15.10
N ALA A 92 -9.96 -24.07 -14.94
CA ALA A 92 -11.26 -24.41 -15.53
C ALA A 92 -11.24 -24.33 -17.06
N ASN A 93 -10.39 -23.49 -17.65
CA ASN A 93 -10.26 -23.32 -19.10
C ASN A 93 -9.25 -24.28 -19.72
N GLU A 94 -8.15 -24.54 -19.05
CA GLU A 94 -7.00 -25.31 -19.56
C GLU A 94 -6.92 -26.74 -18.97
N ASP A 95 -7.80 -27.05 -18.03
CA ASP A 95 -7.84 -28.32 -17.25
C ASP A 95 -6.55 -28.61 -16.48
N ARG A 96 -5.71 -27.60 -16.25
CA ARG A 96 -4.45 -27.65 -15.51
C ARG A 96 -4.10 -26.31 -14.88
N TYR A 97 -3.13 -26.33 -13.98
CA TYR A 97 -2.47 -25.12 -13.50
C TYR A 97 -1.30 -24.71 -14.42
N PRO A 98 -0.78 -23.46 -14.30
CA PRO A 98 0.46 -23.08 -14.98
C PRO A 98 1.60 -24.03 -14.63
N ASN A 99 2.38 -24.45 -15.63
CA ASN A 99 3.46 -25.42 -15.46
C ASN A 99 4.65 -24.84 -14.71
N ASP A 100 4.91 -23.54 -14.90
CA ASP A 100 6.06 -22.87 -14.35
C ASP A 100 5.74 -21.40 -13.98
N TYR A 101 6.75 -20.73 -13.46
CA TYR A 101 6.65 -19.32 -13.07
C TYR A 101 6.42 -18.38 -14.25
N ASP A 102 7.04 -18.66 -15.39
CA ASP A 102 6.95 -17.79 -16.58
C ASP A 102 5.54 -17.85 -17.18
N GLU A 103 4.97 -19.05 -17.29
CA GLU A 103 3.57 -19.22 -17.72
C GLU A 103 2.59 -18.53 -16.74
N PHE A 104 2.83 -18.66 -15.43
CA PHE A 104 2.04 -17.94 -14.44
C PHE A 104 2.10 -16.41 -14.66
N MET A 105 3.31 -15.86 -14.85
CA MET A 105 3.47 -14.42 -15.05
C MET A 105 2.84 -13.95 -16.36
N GLU A 106 2.88 -14.75 -17.41
CA GLU A 106 2.29 -14.39 -18.70
C GLU A 106 0.78 -14.57 -18.68
N LYS A 107 0.29 -15.78 -18.38
CA LYS A 107 -1.13 -16.15 -18.53
C LYS A 107 -2.02 -15.63 -17.40
N ILE A 108 -1.50 -15.58 -16.18
CA ILE A 108 -2.30 -15.11 -15.04
C ILE A 108 -2.12 -13.61 -14.83
N ILE A 109 -0.89 -13.12 -14.78
CA ILE A 109 -0.64 -11.74 -14.39
C ILE A 109 -0.78 -10.76 -15.57
N LYS A 110 -0.07 -11.01 -16.68
CA LYS A 110 -0.03 -10.06 -17.81
C LYS A 110 -1.31 -10.11 -18.63
N ASP A 111 -1.77 -11.28 -19.05
CA ASP A 111 -2.96 -11.43 -19.90
C ASP A 111 -4.21 -10.86 -19.20
N ASN A 112 -4.33 -11.06 -17.89
CA ASN A 112 -5.44 -10.53 -17.09
C ASN A 112 -5.17 -9.11 -16.54
N ARG A 113 -4.01 -8.50 -16.83
CA ARG A 113 -3.60 -7.17 -16.35
C ARG A 113 -3.72 -7.01 -14.84
N ILE A 114 -3.42 -8.07 -14.10
CA ILE A 114 -3.51 -8.09 -12.64
C ILE A 114 -2.45 -7.18 -12.05
N GLN A 115 -2.86 -6.32 -11.14
CA GLN A 115 -2.00 -5.45 -10.36
C GLN A 115 -2.34 -5.62 -8.89
N LEU A 116 -1.36 -6.07 -8.11
CA LEU A 116 -1.50 -6.27 -6.68
C LEU A 116 -1.11 -5.00 -5.91
N PRO A 117 -1.71 -4.74 -4.75
CA PRO A 117 -1.29 -3.63 -3.90
C PRO A 117 0.12 -3.86 -3.38
N VAL A 118 0.91 -2.79 -3.23
CA VAL A 118 2.22 -2.87 -2.58
C VAL A 118 2.02 -3.16 -1.08
N LEU A 119 2.72 -4.17 -0.57
CA LEU A 119 2.62 -4.58 0.82
C LEU A 119 3.46 -3.68 1.75
N PRO A 120 2.97 -3.40 2.97
CA PRO A 120 3.75 -2.71 3.98
C PRO A 120 4.89 -3.59 4.53
N GLY A 121 5.87 -2.95 5.20
CA GLY A 121 6.94 -3.66 5.89
C GLY A 121 7.95 -4.34 4.96
N GLY A 122 7.99 -3.99 3.67
CA GLY A 122 8.92 -4.56 2.70
C GLY A 122 8.59 -6.01 2.30
N LYS A 123 7.42 -6.51 2.67
CA LYS A 123 6.94 -7.83 2.25
C LYS A 123 6.81 -7.90 0.74
N ARG A 124 6.95 -9.11 0.19
CA ARG A 124 6.92 -9.36 -1.25
C ARG A 124 6.01 -10.52 -1.57
N TYR A 125 5.42 -10.46 -2.76
CA TYR A 125 4.69 -11.59 -3.33
C TYR A 125 5.65 -12.56 -3.99
N GLN A 126 5.40 -13.85 -3.82
CA GLN A 126 6.08 -14.92 -4.54
C GLN A 126 5.06 -15.98 -4.97
N TYR A 127 5.29 -16.58 -6.14
CA TYR A 127 4.47 -17.68 -6.63
C TYR A 127 5.14 -19.01 -6.34
N ASP A 128 4.44 -19.85 -5.60
CA ASP A 128 4.84 -21.22 -5.31
C ASP A 128 4.30 -22.12 -6.42
N VAL A 129 5.20 -22.52 -7.31
CA VAL A 129 4.87 -23.35 -8.49
C VAL A 129 4.42 -24.74 -8.08
N GLU A 130 5.02 -25.33 -7.04
CA GLU A 130 4.70 -26.68 -6.59
C GLU A 130 3.30 -26.79 -5.99
N ASN A 131 2.91 -25.77 -5.21
CA ASN A 131 1.61 -25.73 -4.56
C ASN A 131 0.58 -24.86 -5.29
N HIS A 132 0.94 -24.29 -6.45
CA HIS A 132 0.09 -23.42 -7.28
C HIS A 132 -0.61 -22.31 -6.49
N LYS A 133 0.15 -21.58 -5.67
CA LYS A 133 -0.40 -20.52 -4.81
C LYS A 133 0.50 -19.30 -4.73
N LEU A 134 -0.12 -18.16 -4.49
CA LEU A 134 0.60 -16.94 -4.13
C LEU A 134 0.95 -17.00 -2.64
N VAL A 135 2.19 -16.75 -2.30
CA VAL A 135 2.67 -16.60 -0.92
C VAL A 135 3.20 -15.19 -0.71
N VAL A 136 3.13 -14.72 0.52
CA VAL A 136 3.76 -13.47 0.93
C VAL A 136 4.95 -13.83 1.81
N VAL A 137 6.10 -13.25 1.51
CA VAL A 137 7.31 -13.45 2.30
C VAL A 137 7.72 -12.14 2.95
N ASP A 138 8.23 -12.26 4.17
CA ASP A 138 8.80 -11.12 4.88
C ASP A 138 10.08 -10.64 4.17
N ALA A 139 10.36 -9.35 4.26
CA ALA A 139 11.64 -8.84 3.77
C ALA A 139 12.78 -9.55 4.49
N VAL A 140 13.71 -10.12 3.73
CA VAL A 140 14.95 -10.62 4.32
C VAL A 140 15.70 -9.41 4.89
N VAL A 141 15.66 -9.27 6.22
CA VAL A 141 16.53 -8.30 6.89
C VAL A 141 17.96 -8.84 6.72
N LYS A 142 18.68 -8.30 5.73
CA LYS A 142 20.12 -8.52 5.68
C LYS A 142 20.72 -7.84 6.91
N VAL A 143 20.89 -8.60 7.98
CA VAL A 143 21.74 -8.18 9.08
C VAL A 143 23.15 -8.19 8.49
N ASN A 144 23.65 -7.02 8.11
CA ASN A 144 25.07 -6.86 7.81
C ASN A 144 25.83 -7.11 9.12
N PRO A 145 26.81 -8.02 9.11
CA PRO A 145 27.66 -8.25 10.28
C PRO A 145 28.53 -7.04 10.63
#